data_1d6f65a22897e7c1f8ff18fdeb795379
#
_entry.id   1d6f65a22897e7c1f8ff18fdeb795379
#
_cell.length_a   1.000
_cell.length_b   1.000
_cell.length_c   1.000
_cell.angle_alpha   90.00
_cell.angle_beta   90.00
_cell.angle_gamma   90.00
#
_symmetry.space_group_name_H-M   'P 1'
#
loop_
_entity.id
_entity.type
_entity.pdbx_description
1 polymer ?
#
loop_
_entity_poly.entity_id
_entity_poly.type
_entity_poly.pdbx_seq_one_letter_code
_entity_poly.pdbx_strand_id
1 'polypeptide(L)'
;MPDETMSATSATNEAQRTRSTASASGASSGSERNAPKTRMSTTLSVIVPAYNEQYLIGESLSRLLVLGESPILDRIKVIVVNDGSKDDTAGAIELFRIALESRQVDAKFSWVYLRHEKNSGKGAAIRTGLGYVDTELVVIHDADLEYHPRDLLQMVELFLYEDADAVFGSRFMPGGYKRALFFRHALGNRFLTFLCDLVCDLNLTDMETCYKMVRAKLLKSIPLQSSTFDVEPELAIKLAKRGSRIFEVPISYSGRTYHEGKKINWKDGVRALWAIFHYAMSDKIYTEDERGGEILERLNRAPRFTRWMADVIRPYVGNRVLEIGAGIGNMSTHLMPRPVYWATDVNPHYLDYLETLRPTRPYMQVAYTDAMNAESYPAGHSFDTVVCLNVVEHVQDDVGALRNVWNVLEPGGRAIVLVPCGPNLYGSLDEVLGHFRRYTHDQLVGVAQQAGFRVEKVLKFNRPGVFAWWLNGRILKRKTFGLGQIRLLNLLTPIFRILDPLLPLPPLSIIGILRKQDVTDALPGDVPVPRNAGAPTSRA
;
A
#
# COMPACT_ATOMS: atom_id res chain seq x y z
N MET A 1 46.98 -52.52 -14.22
CA MET A 1 46.96 -53.94 -13.76
C MET A 1 47.04 -53.96 -12.25
N PRO A 2 46.32 -54.86 -11.54
CA PRO A 2 45.01 -55.46 -11.83
C PRO A 2 43.98 -55.04 -10.74
N ASP A 3 42.70 -55.13 -10.99
CA ASP A 3 41.69 -56.19 -10.83
C ASP A 3 41.35 -56.44 -9.38
N GLU A 4 40.18 -56.61 -9.00
CA GLU A 4 39.01 -57.49 -9.25
C GLU A 4 37.84 -56.99 -8.37
N THR A 5 36.66 -56.81 -8.87
CA THR A 5 35.51 -57.71 -9.16
C THR A 5 34.66 -58.14 -7.98
N MET A 6 33.37 -58.17 -8.30
CA MET A 6 32.28 -59.09 -7.84
C MET A 6 31.56 -58.70 -6.56
N SER A 7 30.24 -58.86 -6.40
CA SER A 7 29.13 -59.38 -7.21
C SER A 7 27.85 -59.18 -6.37
N ALA A 8 26.81 -58.79 -6.99
CA ALA A 8 25.46 -59.38 -7.16
C ALA A 8 24.85 -60.25 -6.04
N THR A 9 23.59 -59.99 -5.77
CA THR A 9 22.39 -60.89 -5.85
C THR A 9 21.25 -60.24 -5.06
N SER A 10 20.16 -59.84 -5.65
CA SER A 10 18.89 -60.50 -6.00
C SER A 10 18.12 -61.13 -4.86
N ALA A 11 16.88 -60.71 -4.64
CA ALA A 11 15.67 -61.53 -4.74
C ALA A 11 14.43 -60.82 -4.15
N THR A 12 13.52 -60.56 -5.02
CA THR A 12 12.05 -60.73 -4.98
C THR A 12 11.42 -61.43 -3.77
N ASN A 13 10.29 -60.89 -3.27
CA ASN A 13 9.08 -61.66 -3.17
C ASN A 13 7.79 -60.81 -3.03
N GLU A 14 6.81 -61.17 -3.87
CA GLU A 14 5.39 -60.84 -3.81
C GLU A 14 4.69 -61.63 -2.71
N ALA A 15 3.60 -61.05 -2.17
CA ALA A 15 2.32 -61.73 -1.94
C ALA A 15 1.29 -60.79 -1.33
N GLN A 16 0.37 -60.43 -2.00
CA GLN A 16 -1.09 -60.50 -2.12
C GLN A 16 -1.93 -60.89 -0.88
N ARG A 17 -3.11 -60.20 -0.83
CA ARG A 17 -4.46 -60.51 -0.28
C ARG A 17 -4.71 -60.03 1.15
N THR A 18 -5.85 -59.47 1.54
CA THR A 18 -7.24 -59.50 1.02
C THR A 18 -8.10 -58.42 1.71
N ARG A 19 -9.21 -58.11 1.10
CA ARG A 19 -10.32 -57.20 1.45
C ARG A 19 -10.83 -57.33 2.88
N SER A 20 -11.24 -56.18 3.46
CA SER A 20 -12.45 -56.10 4.26
C SER A 20 -13.05 -54.68 4.16
N THR A 21 -14.31 -54.63 3.76
CA THR A 21 -15.20 -53.46 3.69
C THR A 21 -15.73 -53.13 5.07
N ALA A 22 -15.68 -51.84 5.46
CA ALA A 22 -16.63 -51.29 6.41
C ALA A 22 -16.79 -49.80 6.16
N SER A 23 -18.01 -49.42 5.81
CA SER A 23 -18.52 -48.08 5.68
C SER A 23 -18.57 -47.37 7.02
N ALA A 24 -18.05 -46.15 7.10
CA ALA A 24 -18.46 -45.17 8.11
C ALA A 24 -18.40 -43.78 7.48
N SER A 25 -19.59 -43.21 7.28
CA SER A 25 -19.84 -41.82 6.94
C SER A 25 -19.39 -40.92 8.09
N GLY A 26 -18.40 -40.08 7.82
CA GLY A 26 -17.97 -39.01 8.71
C GLY A 26 -17.65 -37.79 7.86
N ALA A 27 -18.55 -36.81 7.84
CA ALA A 27 -18.33 -35.52 7.19
C ALA A 27 -17.19 -34.77 7.91
N SER A 28 -16.02 -34.76 7.30
CA SER A 28 -14.97 -33.79 7.65
C SER A 28 -15.10 -32.59 6.74
N SER A 29 -15.64 -31.50 7.27
CA SER A 29 -15.52 -30.18 6.68
C SER A 29 -14.03 -29.79 6.69
N GLY A 30 -13.34 -30.16 5.62
CA GLY A 30 -11.99 -29.69 5.36
C GLY A 30 -12.04 -28.18 5.09
N SER A 31 -11.46 -27.42 5.99
CA SER A 31 -11.07 -26.05 5.70
C SER A 31 -10.11 -26.07 4.52
N GLU A 32 -10.60 -25.73 3.34
CA GLU A 32 -9.74 -25.39 2.21
C GLU A 32 -8.87 -24.22 2.65
N ARG A 33 -7.64 -24.51 3.02
CA ARG A 33 -6.59 -23.49 3.12
C ARG A 33 -6.49 -22.89 1.73
N ASN A 34 -6.90 -21.64 1.58
CA ASN A 34 -6.58 -20.83 0.41
C ASN A 34 -5.05 -20.75 0.32
N ALA A 35 -4.44 -21.70 -0.36
CA ALA A 35 -3.08 -21.54 -0.85
C ALA A 35 -3.09 -20.31 -1.77
N PRO A 36 -2.07 -19.45 -1.74
CA PRO A 36 -1.98 -18.34 -2.66
C PRO A 36 -2.13 -18.91 -4.07
N LYS A 37 -3.16 -18.48 -4.82
CA LYS A 37 -3.32 -18.86 -6.22
C LYS A 37 -2.06 -18.39 -6.93
N THR A 38 -1.18 -19.31 -7.31
CA THR A 38 -0.03 -19.02 -8.17
C THR A 38 -0.61 -18.48 -9.46
N ARG A 39 -0.53 -17.17 -9.63
CA ARG A 39 -1.07 -16.51 -10.80
C ARG A 39 -0.13 -16.79 -11.95
N MET A 40 -0.59 -17.53 -12.95
CA MET A 40 0.24 -17.99 -14.06
C MET A 40 0.59 -16.87 -15.05
N SER A 41 -0.14 -15.75 -15.05
CA SER A 41 0.04 -14.66 -16.01
C SER A 41 -0.41 -13.31 -15.44
N THR A 42 0.02 -12.19 -16.06
CA THR A 42 -0.28 -10.83 -15.68
C THR A 42 -0.40 -9.89 -16.88
N THR A 43 -0.65 -8.61 -16.63
CA THR A 43 -0.74 -7.57 -17.65
C THR A 43 0.29 -6.47 -17.42
N LEU A 44 0.91 -5.95 -18.49
CA LEU A 44 2.03 -5.01 -18.43
C LEU A 44 1.75 -3.76 -19.28
N SER A 45 1.93 -2.57 -18.70
CA SER A 45 2.10 -1.33 -19.45
C SER A 45 3.57 -0.96 -19.57
N VAL A 46 3.99 -0.58 -20.76
CA VAL A 46 5.34 -0.08 -21.07
C VAL A 46 5.21 1.39 -21.45
N ILE A 47 5.71 2.29 -20.60
CA ILE A 47 5.75 3.73 -20.88
C ILE A 47 7.07 4.03 -21.60
N VAL A 48 6.99 4.60 -22.80
CA VAL A 48 8.14 4.93 -23.65
C VAL A 48 8.22 6.46 -23.81
N PRO A 49 8.97 7.16 -22.95
CA PRO A 49 9.27 8.57 -23.16
C PRO A 49 10.26 8.74 -24.32
N ALA A 50 9.92 9.58 -25.30
CA ALA A 50 10.73 9.82 -26.47
C ALA A 50 10.99 11.31 -26.68
N TYR A 51 12.27 11.70 -26.85
CA TYR A 51 12.67 13.07 -27.16
C TYR A 51 13.89 13.08 -28.08
N ASN A 52 13.72 13.57 -29.32
CA ASN A 52 14.74 13.61 -30.36
C ASN A 52 15.42 12.25 -30.59
N GLU A 53 14.61 11.24 -30.95
CA GLU A 53 15.02 9.85 -31.23
C GLU A 53 14.53 9.38 -32.62
N GLN A 54 14.50 10.27 -33.62
CA GLN A 54 13.96 9.98 -34.95
C GLN A 54 14.57 8.74 -35.64
N TYR A 55 15.84 8.42 -35.35
CA TYR A 55 16.55 7.28 -35.94
C TYR A 55 16.41 5.96 -35.15
N LEU A 56 16.00 6.03 -33.88
CA LEU A 56 16.02 4.87 -33.00
C LEU A 56 14.64 4.42 -32.54
N ILE A 57 13.67 5.33 -32.48
CA ILE A 57 12.34 5.05 -31.89
C ILE A 57 11.62 3.89 -32.61
N GLY A 58 11.65 3.83 -33.92
CA GLY A 58 11.00 2.76 -34.68
C GLY A 58 11.54 1.36 -34.35
N GLU A 59 12.87 1.23 -34.26
CA GLU A 59 13.54 -0.02 -33.87
C GLU A 59 13.27 -0.33 -32.38
N SER A 60 13.30 0.67 -31.50
CA SER A 60 13.00 0.51 -30.08
C SER A 60 11.59 -0.06 -29.86
N LEU A 61 10.59 0.50 -30.54
CA LEU A 61 9.21 0.02 -30.47
C LEU A 61 9.07 -1.39 -31.08
N SER A 62 9.79 -1.67 -32.18
CA SER A 62 9.78 -3.00 -32.82
C SER A 62 10.34 -4.08 -31.89
N ARG A 63 11.37 -3.78 -31.09
CA ARG A 63 11.94 -4.73 -30.12
C ARG A 63 10.97 -5.10 -29.01
N LEU A 64 10.01 -4.24 -28.66
CA LEU A 64 8.99 -4.55 -27.65
C LEU A 64 8.07 -5.70 -28.09
N LEU A 65 7.94 -5.97 -29.38
CA LEU A 65 7.08 -7.05 -29.91
C LEU A 65 7.50 -8.44 -29.40
N VAL A 66 8.76 -8.61 -28.98
CA VAL A 66 9.25 -9.86 -28.37
C VAL A 66 8.48 -10.24 -27.10
N LEU A 67 7.88 -9.28 -26.42
CA LEU A 67 7.09 -9.54 -25.21
C LEU A 67 5.80 -10.33 -25.51
N GLY A 68 5.25 -10.24 -26.74
CA GLY A 68 4.06 -10.99 -27.16
C GLY A 68 4.26 -12.51 -27.17
N GLU A 69 5.51 -12.95 -27.36
CA GLU A 69 5.86 -14.38 -27.37
C GLU A 69 5.73 -15.02 -25.98
N SER A 70 5.65 -14.20 -24.91
CA SER A 70 5.67 -14.69 -23.55
C SER A 70 4.31 -15.22 -23.09
N PRO A 71 4.23 -16.44 -22.51
CA PRO A 71 3.00 -16.98 -21.95
C PRO A 71 2.59 -16.34 -20.63
N ILE A 72 3.49 -15.64 -19.94
CA ILE A 72 3.21 -14.99 -18.65
C ILE A 72 2.62 -13.58 -18.80
N LEU A 73 2.47 -13.08 -20.03
CA LEU A 73 1.82 -11.79 -20.32
C LEU A 73 0.55 -12.01 -21.13
N ASP A 74 -0.60 -11.66 -20.54
CA ASP A 74 -1.91 -11.77 -21.21
C ASP A 74 -2.23 -10.53 -22.04
N ARG A 75 -1.79 -9.37 -21.60
CA ARG A 75 -2.02 -8.08 -22.28
C ARG A 75 -0.82 -7.16 -22.07
N ILE A 76 -0.42 -6.51 -23.15
CA ILE A 76 0.68 -5.55 -23.19
C ILE A 76 0.15 -4.24 -23.75
N LYS A 77 0.31 -3.17 -22.99
CA LYS A 77 -0.07 -1.81 -23.40
C LYS A 77 1.17 -0.95 -23.52
N VAL A 78 1.49 -0.54 -24.75
CA VAL A 78 2.63 0.36 -25.00
C VAL A 78 2.11 1.79 -25.09
N ILE A 79 2.67 2.67 -24.27
CA ILE A 79 2.27 4.07 -24.17
C ILE A 79 3.47 4.93 -24.56
N VAL A 80 3.47 5.41 -25.80
CA VAL A 80 4.54 6.25 -26.36
C VAL A 80 4.22 7.71 -26.09
N VAL A 81 5.13 8.42 -25.42
CA VAL A 81 4.97 9.85 -25.12
C VAL A 81 6.09 10.63 -25.81
N ASN A 82 5.79 11.27 -26.94
CA ASN A 82 6.70 12.21 -27.60
C ASN A 82 6.73 13.53 -26.81
N ASP A 83 7.83 13.78 -26.12
CA ASP A 83 8.00 14.94 -25.24
C ASP A 83 8.42 16.19 -26.00
N GLY A 84 7.62 16.58 -27.00
CA GLY A 84 7.85 17.80 -27.78
C GLY A 84 9.17 17.78 -28.56
N SER A 85 9.47 16.66 -29.23
CA SER A 85 10.68 16.53 -30.07
C SER A 85 10.74 17.61 -31.14
N LYS A 86 11.98 18.06 -31.43
CA LYS A 86 12.29 19.09 -32.43
C LYS A 86 12.75 18.51 -33.76
N ASP A 87 13.11 17.22 -33.79
CA ASP A 87 13.45 16.42 -34.94
C ASP A 87 12.22 15.66 -35.48
N ASP A 88 12.39 14.77 -36.44
CA ASP A 88 11.31 13.98 -37.03
C ASP A 88 10.94 12.72 -36.23
N THR A 89 11.10 12.73 -34.89
CA THR A 89 10.64 11.64 -34.04
C THR A 89 9.14 11.38 -34.22
N ALA A 90 8.32 12.43 -34.43
CA ALA A 90 6.89 12.26 -34.66
C ALA A 90 6.60 11.49 -35.97
N GLY A 91 7.29 11.82 -37.06
CA GLY A 91 7.19 11.09 -38.32
C GLY A 91 7.65 9.64 -38.20
N ALA A 92 8.73 9.38 -37.48
CA ALA A 92 9.22 8.03 -37.24
C ALA A 92 8.23 7.17 -36.44
N ILE A 93 7.55 7.75 -35.43
CA ILE A 93 6.47 7.08 -34.68
C ILE A 93 5.28 6.77 -35.59
N GLU A 94 4.89 7.71 -36.43
CA GLU A 94 3.79 7.52 -37.38
C GLU A 94 4.10 6.43 -38.44
N LEU A 95 5.31 6.40 -38.97
CA LEU A 95 5.76 5.35 -39.87
C LEU A 95 5.72 3.98 -39.20
N PHE A 96 6.14 3.89 -37.91
CA PHE A 96 6.01 2.66 -37.14
C PHE A 96 4.54 2.25 -37.00
N ARG A 97 3.63 3.19 -36.67
CA ARG A 97 2.20 2.94 -36.52
C ARG A 97 1.59 2.36 -37.82
N ILE A 98 1.87 2.97 -38.95
CA ILE A 98 1.41 2.49 -40.27
C ILE A 98 1.96 1.08 -40.55
N ALA A 99 3.26 0.86 -40.30
CA ALA A 99 3.88 -0.45 -40.47
C ALA A 99 3.27 -1.52 -39.54
N LEU A 100 2.86 -1.14 -38.33
CA LEU A 100 2.22 -2.02 -37.40
C LEU A 100 0.81 -2.44 -37.85
N GLU A 101 0.02 -1.53 -38.42
CA GLU A 101 -1.31 -1.80 -38.96
C GLU A 101 -1.26 -2.78 -40.17
N SER A 102 -0.16 -2.76 -40.93
CA SER A 102 0.05 -3.69 -42.04
C SER A 102 0.52 -5.08 -41.63
N ARG A 103 0.97 -5.25 -40.37
CA ARG A 103 1.42 -6.52 -39.79
C ARG A 103 0.31 -7.14 -38.96
N GLN A 104 0.16 -8.47 -39.02
CA GLN A 104 -0.62 -9.20 -38.00
C GLN A 104 0.15 -9.17 -36.70
N VAL A 105 -0.11 -8.14 -35.85
CA VAL A 105 0.45 -8.06 -34.53
C VAL A 105 -0.38 -8.90 -33.56
N ASP A 106 0.27 -9.54 -32.62
CA ASP A 106 -0.39 -10.32 -31.56
C ASP A 106 -1.50 -9.48 -30.90
N ALA A 107 -2.70 -10.06 -30.78
CA ALA A 107 -3.86 -9.43 -30.16
C ALA A 107 -3.64 -8.99 -28.70
N LYS A 108 -2.54 -9.45 -28.08
CA LYS A 108 -2.14 -9.01 -26.73
C LYS A 108 -1.72 -7.53 -26.68
N PHE A 109 -1.30 -6.95 -27.80
CA PHE A 109 -0.80 -5.57 -27.81
C PHE A 109 -1.91 -4.55 -27.99
N SER A 110 -1.81 -3.45 -27.21
CA SER A 110 -2.53 -2.20 -27.43
C SER A 110 -1.56 -1.02 -27.36
N TRP A 111 -1.78 -0.02 -28.20
CA TRP A 111 -0.86 1.10 -28.40
C TRP A 111 -1.56 2.42 -28.13
N VAL A 112 -0.89 3.32 -27.41
CA VAL A 112 -1.32 4.69 -27.13
C VAL A 112 -0.19 5.63 -27.53
N TYR A 113 -0.49 6.64 -28.34
CA TYR A 113 0.47 7.63 -28.81
C TYR A 113 0.07 9.00 -28.29
N LEU A 114 0.98 9.63 -27.55
CA LEU A 114 0.77 10.93 -26.91
C LEU A 114 1.88 11.90 -27.33
N ARG A 115 1.57 13.20 -27.33
CA ARG A 115 2.52 14.24 -27.69
C ARG A 115 2.36 15.45 -26.77
N HIS A 116 3.47 15.95 -26.25
CA HIS A 116 3.55 17.24 -25.59
C HIS A 116 3.80 18.36 -26.61
N GLU A 117 3.26 19.54 -26.38
CA GLU A 117 3.51 20.72 -27.22
C GLU A 117 4.97 21.17 -27.15
N LYS A 118 5.61 21.00 -25.99
CA LYS A 118 7.00 21.37 -25.72
C LYS A 118 7.67 20.33 -24.83
N ASN A 119 9.00 20.26 -24.88
CA ASN A 119 9.78 19.43 -23.99
C ASN A 119 9.49 19.80 -22.53
N SER A 120 9.01 18.82 -21.78
CA SER A 120 8.65 18.94 -20.36
C SER A 120 9.52 18.01 -19.48
N GLY A 121 10.35 17.17 -20.10
CA GLY A 121 11.30 16.25 -19.49
C GLY A 121 10.77 14.85 -19.25
N LYS A 122 11.70 13.89 -19.05
CA LYS A 122 11.42 12.45 -18.91
C LYS A 122 10.37 12.18 -17.82
N GLY A 123 10.52 12.78 -16.64
CA GLY A 123 9.58 12.58 -15.53
C GLY A 123 8.17 13.10 -15.85
N ALA A 124 8.05 14.20 -16.61
CA ALA A 124 6.74 14.70 -17.06
C ALA A 124 6.10 13.74 -18.07
N ALA A 125 6.88 13.20 -19.01
CA ALA A 125 6.40 12.21 -19.97
C ALA A 125 5.93 10.93 -19.27
N ILE A 126 6.66 10.47 -18.24
CA ILE A 126 6.25 9.32 -17.41
C ILE A 126 4.91 9.60 -16.72
N ARG A 127 4.74 10.77 -16.08
CA ARG A 127 3.46 11.12 -15.43
C ARG A 127 2.29 11.15 -16.42
N THR A 128 2.51 11.70 -17.62
CA THR A 128 1.48 11.68 -18.68
C THR A 128 1.13 10.26 -19.08
N GLY A 129 2.13 9.41 -19.32
CA GLY A 129 1.92 7.99 -19.65
C GLY A 129 1.21 7.22 -18.54
N LEU A 130 1.51 7.52 -17.27
CA LEU A 130 0.92 6.86 -16.10
C LEU A 130 -0.61 7.05 -16.02
N GLY A 131 -1.12 8.17 -16.52
CA GLY A 131 -2.56 8.43 -16.63
C GLY A 131 -3.31 7.45 -17.56
N TYR A 132 -2.60 6.79 -18.48
CA TYR A 132 -3.18 5.84 -19.42
C TYR A 132 -2.92 4.37 -19.07
N VAL A 133 -2.23 4.10 -17.98
CA VAL A 133 -1.96 2.74 -17.47
C VAL A 133 -3.25 2.15 -16.88
N ASP A 134 -3.63 0.95 -17.33
CA ASP A 134 -4.80 0.19 -16.85
C ASP A 134 -4.49 -1.31 -16.64
N THR A 135 -3.19 -1.62 -16.54
CA THR A 135 -2.64 -2.96 -16.32
C THR A 135 -2.19 -3.12 -14.87
N GLU A 136 -1.76 -4.33 -14.50
CA GLU A 136 -1.29 -4.62 -13.15
C GLU A 136 0.13 -4.14 -12.89
N LEU A 137 0.97 -4.27 -13.90
CA LEU A 137 2.37 -3.87 -13.84
C LEU A 137 2.63 -2.71 -14.81
N VAL A 138 3.58 -1.88 -14.47
CA VAL A 138 4.06 -0.80 -15.32
C VAL A 138 5.57 -0.73 -15.26
N VAL A 139 6.20 -0.52 -16.42
CA VAL A 139 7.64 -0.33 -16.56
C VAL A 139 7.94 0.87 -17.45
N ILE A 140 9.06 1.54 -17.19
CA ILE A 140 9.59 2.61 -18.03
C ILE A 140 10.61 1.98 -18.98
N HIS A 141 10.54 2.31 -20.29
CA HIS A 141 11.47 1.86 -21.32
C HIS A 141 11.98 3.05 -22.11
N ASP A 142 13.28 3.30 -22.06
CA ASP A 142 13.88 4.38 -22.82
C ASP A 142 13.93 4.05 -24.33
N ALA A 143 13.65 5.05 -25.17
CA ALA A 143 13.55 4.88 -26.63
C ALA A 143 14.90 4.72 -27.34
N ASP A 144 16.01 4.52 -26.63
CA ASP A 144 17.39 4.72 -27.10
C ASP A 144 18.19 3.44 -27.42
N LEU A 145 17.55 2.29 -27.40
CA LEU A 145 18.15 0.97 -27.66
C LEU A 145 19.23 0.50 -26.68
N GLU A 146 19.48 1.23 -25.56
CA GLU A 146 20.50 0.84 -24.59
C GLU A 146 20.09 -0.40 -23.77
N TYR A 147 18.76 -0.65 -23.64
CA TYR A 147 18.17 -1.79 -22.92
C TYR A 147 17.49 -2.78 -23.86
N HIS A 148 17.40 -4.04 -23.45
CA HIS A 148 16.75 -5.07 -24.24
C HIS A 148 15.42 -5.50 -23.59
N PRO A 149 14.26 -5.45 -24.31
CA PRO A 149 12.96 -5.77 -23.72
C PRO A 149 12.80 -7.20 -23.19
N ARG A 150 13.59 -8.17 -23.66
CA ARG A 150 13.58 -9.54 -23.10
C ARG A 150 13.90 -9.57 -21.61
N ASP A 151 14.72 -8.63 -21.12
CA ASP A 151 15.07 -8.56 -19.70
C ASP A 151 13.85 -8.22 -18.81
N LEU A 152 12.78 -7.67 -19.40
CA LEU A 152 11.54 -7.39 -18.66
C LEU A 152 10.83 -8.68 -18.22
N LEU A 153 11.02 -9.81 -18.93
CA LEU A 153 10.33 -11.05 -18.61
C LEU A 153 10.78 -11.62 -17.27
N GLN A 154 12.08 -11.62 -16.96
CA GLN A 154 12.57 -12.04 -15.66
C GLN A 154 12.12 -11.10 -14.52
N MET A 155 11.88 -9.82 -14.84
CA MET A 155 11.31 -8.89 -13.86
C MET A 155 9.85 -9.24 -13.55
N VAL A 156 9.05 -9.60 -14.57
CA VAL A 156 7.64 -10.01 -14.41
C VAL A 156 7.52 -11.25 -13.52
N GLU A 157 8.42 -12.22 -13.67
CA GLU A 157 8.41 -13.46 -12.87
C GLU A 157 8.43 -13.19 -11.36
N LEU A 158 9.17 -12.19 -10.90
CA LEU A 158 9.24 -11.84 -9.48
C LEU A 158 7.93 -11.31 -8.92
N PHE A 159 7.07 -10.71 -9.75
CA PHE A 159 5.73 -10.32 -9.33
C PHE A 159 4.78 -11.50 -9.22
N LEU A 160 5.02 -12.57 -9.99
CA LEU A 160 4.18 -13.77 -10.00
C LEU A 160 4.57 -14.75 -8.89
N TYR A 161 5.87 -14.89 -8.60
CA TYR A 161 6.39 -15.95 -7.72
C TYR A 161 6.90 -15.44 -6.38
N GLU A 162 7.49 -14.23 -6.33
CA GLU A 162 8.08 -13.65 -5.12
C GLU A 162 7.23 -12.50 -4.55
N ASP A 163 6.10 -12.21 -5.19
CA ASP A 163 5.15 -11.19 -4.74
C ASP A 163 5.78 -9.79 -4.60
N ALA A 164 6.70 -9.47 -5.53
CA ALA A 164 7.39 -8.18 -5.56
C ALA A 164 6.42 -7.00 -5.69
N ASP A 165 6.75 -5.86 -5.08
CA ASP A 165 6.07 -4.58 -5.27
C ASP A 165 6.76 -3.73 -6.33
N ALA A 166 8.10 -3.86 -6.42
CA ALA A 166 8.92 -3.26 -7.46
C ALA A 166 10.11 -4.16 -7.79
N VAL A 167 10.54 -4.14 -9.05
CA VAL A 167 11.75 -4.84 -9.52
C VAL A 167 12.59 -3.87 -10.32
N PHE A 168 13.86 -3.74 -9.97
CA PHE A 168 14.83 -2.90 -10.65
C PHE A 168 15.79 -3.77 -11.47
N GLY A 169 16.06 -3.35 -12.70
CA GLY A 169 17.09 -3.98 -13.51
C GLY A 169 18.45 -3.38 -13.21
N SER A 170 19.44 -4.17 -12.86
CA SER A 170 20.80 -3.68 -12.58
C SER A 170 21.77 -3.97 -13.72
N ARG A 171 22.46 -2.92 -14.18
CA ARG A 171 23.56 -2.99 -15.14
C ARG A 171 24.87 -3.47 -14.49
N PHE A 172 24.91 -3.56 -13.16
CA PHE A 172 26.12 -3.87 -12.38
C PHE A 172 26.09 -5.24 -11.72
N MET A 173 24.93 -5.88 -11.59
CA MET A 173 24.82 -7.26 -11.14
C MET A 173 25.47 -8.24 -12.13
N PRO A 174 26.11 -9.33 -11.65
CA PRO A 174 26.56 -10.43 -12.50
C PRO A 174 25.38 -11.13 -13.19
N GLY A 175 25.54 -11.55 -14.44
CA GLY A 175 24.54 -12.33 -15.19
C GLY A 175 24.03 -11.66 -16.47
N GLY A 176 23.98 -10.34 -16.54
CA GLY A 176 23.70 -9.60 -17.76
C GLY A 176 24.98 -9.30 -18.57
N TYR A 177 24.89 -9.27 -19.90
CA TYR A 177 25.99 -8.75 -20.72
C TYR A 177 25.93 -7.23 -20.79
N LYS A 178 27.10 -6.58 -20.80
CA LYS A 178 27.19 -5.14 -20.93
C LYS A 178 28.35 -4.70 -21.80
N ARG A 179 28.14 -3.65 -22.58
CA ARG A 179 29.22 -2.97 -23.30
C ARG A 179 30.14 -2.29 -22.29
N ALA A 180 31.44 -2.61 -22.30
CA ALA A 180 32.44 -2.02 -21.40
C ALA A 180 32.71 -0.57 -21.79
N LEU A 181 32.07 0.39 -21.09
CA LEU A 181 32.20 1.82 -21.36
C LEU A 181 32.43 2.60 -20.05
N PHE A 182 33.13 3.72 -20.18
CA PHE A 182 33.24 4.83 -19.21
C PHE A 182 33.32 4.46 -17.74
N PHE A 183 34.49 4.06 -17.27
CA PHE A 183 34.78 3.78 -15.86
C PHE A 183 34.31 4.91 -14.91
N ARG A 184 34.55 6.18 -15.28
CA ARG A 184 34.16 7.33 -14.47
C ARG A 184 32.64 7.43 -14.28
N HIS A 185 31.84 7.10 -15.31
CA HIS A 185 30.38 7.07 -15.19
C HIS A 185 29.91 5.94 -14.27
N ALA A 186 30.54 4.76 -14.36
CA ALA A 186 30.23 3.66 -13.47
C ALA A 186 30.56 4.01 -12.00
N LEU A 187 31.68 4.72 -11.77
CA LEU A 187 32.07 5.19 -10.43
C LEU A 187 31.06 6.22 -9.90
N GLY A 188 30.66 7.20 -10.72
CA GLY A 188 29.65 8.19 -10.35
C GLY A 188 28.30 7.56 -10.02
N ASN A 189 27.85 6.59 -10.83
CA ASN A 189 26.61 5.88 -10.58
C ASN A 189 26.65 5.06 -9.28
N ARG A 190 27.75 4.34 -9.02
CA ARG A 190 27.93 3.62 -7.74
C ARG A 190 27.91 4.55 -6.54
N PHE A 191 28.50 5.74 -6.67
CA PHE A 191 28.48 6.75 -5.61
C PHE A 191 27.07 7.28 -5.34
N LEU A 192 26.27 7.58 -6.37
CA LEU A 192 24.88 8.01 -6.22
C LEU A 192 24.01 6.89 -5.63
N THR A 193 24.21 5.64 -6.08
CA THR A 193 23.52 4.46 -5.52
C THR A 193 23.86 4.29 -4.04
N PHE A 194 25.14 4.36 -3.66
CA PHE A 194 25.57 4.29 -2.26
C PHE A 194 24.91 5.37 -1.38
N LEU A 195 24.80 6.61 -1.87
CA LEU A 195 24.13 7.66 -1.12
C LEU A 195 22.62 7.40 -0.99
N CYS A 196 21.98 6.88 -2.03
CA CYS A 196 20.58 6.47 -1.99
C CYS A 196 20.35 5.35 -0.97
N ASP A 197 21.20 4.33 -0.98
CA ASP A 197 21.16 3.21 -0.04
C ASP A 197 21.33 3.67 1.41
N LEU A 198 22.28 4.59 1.64
CA LEU A 198 22.52 5.15 2.97
C LEU A 198 21.28 5.88 3.55
N VAL A 199 20.52 6.60 2.71
CA VAL A 199 19.36 7.36 3.19
C VAL A 199 18.07 6.54 3.24
N CYS A 200 18.02 5.42 2.52
CA CYS A 200 16.83 4.56 2.39
C CYS A 200 16.93 3.24 3.14
N ASP A 201 18.14 2.91 3.66
CA ASP A 201 18.45 1.59 4.23
C ASP A 201 18.17 0.45 3.23
N LEU A 202 18.60 0.66 1.98
CA LEU A 202 18.54 -0.32 0.89
C LEU A 202 19.95 -0.86 0.59
N ASN A 203 20.01 -1.88 -0.25
CA ASN A 203 21.26 -2.43 -0.78
C ASN A 203 21.13 -2.65 -2.29
N LEU A 204 20.90 -1.55 -3.01
CA LEU A 204 20.82 -1.55 -4.46
C LEU A 204 22.21 -1.58 -5.10
N THR A 205 22.31 -2.13 -6.30
CA THR A 205 23.52 -2.08 -7.11
C THR A 205 23.45 -1.03 -8.23
N ASP A 206 22.24 -0.60 -8.62
CA ASP A 206 22.01 0.36 -9.70
C ASP A 206 20.73 1.19 -9.52
N MET A 207 20.78 2.24 -8.73
CA MET A 207 19.65 3.14 -8.52
C MET A 207 19.27 3.93 -9.78
N GLU A 208 20.22 4.26 -10.65
CA GLU A 208 20.02 5.08 -11.86
C GLU A 208 19.50 4.29 -13.09
N THR A 209 19.15 3.04 -12.92
CA THR A 209 18.61 2.22 -14.02
C THR A 209 17.25 2.77 -14.49
N CYS A 210 17.01 2.76 -15.81
CA CYS A 210 15.69 3.05 -16.36
C CYS A 210 14.69 1.93 -16.08
N TYR A 211 15.14 0.67 -16.15
CA TYR A 211 14.26 -0.47 -15.93
C TYR A 211 13.85 -0.59 -14.46
N LYS A 212 12.78 0.11 -14.12
CA LYS A 212 12.06 -0.02 -12.87
C LYS A 212 10.62 -0.44 -13.16
N MET A 213 10.31 -1.70 -12.89
CA MET A 213 8.96 -2.24 -12.99
C MET A 213 8.30 -2.15 -11.63
N VAL A 214 7.05 -1.69 -11.59
CA VAL A 214 6.31 -1.45 -10.33
C VAL A 214 4.86 -1.91 -10.50
N ARG A 215 4.21 -2.35 -9.44
CA ARG A 215 2.76 -2.54 -9.45
C ARG A 215 2.07 -1.23 -9.79
N ALA A 216 1.20 -1.23 -10.80
CA ALA A 216 0.60 0.01 -11.33
C ALA A 216 -0.19 0.78 -10.27
N LYS A 217 -0.94 0.10 -9.41
CA LYS A 217 -1.65 0.72 -8.29
C LYS A 217 -0.69 1.44 -7.32
N LEU A 218 0.43 0.80 -6.98
CA LEU A 218 1.45 1.39 -6.12
C LEU A 218 2.06 2.63 -6.77
N LEU A 219 2.48 2.55 -8.05
CA LEU A 219 3.10 3.70 -8.74
C LEU A 219 2.13 4.88 -8.87
N LYS A 220 0.85 4.62 -9.18
CA LYS A 220 -0.19 5.66 -9.26
C LYS A 220 -0.46 6.36 -7.93
N SER A 221 -0.26 5.66 -6.81
CA SER A 221 -0.43 6.23 -5.47
C SER A 221 0.78 7.04 -4.99
N ILE A 222 1.87 7.09 -5.77
CA ILE A 222 3.08 7.87 -5.48
C ILE A 222 3.05 9.18 -6.27
N PRO A 223 3.03 10.36 -5.63
CA PRO A 223 3.07 11.65 -6.32
C PRO A 223 4.46 11.89 -6.90
N LEU A 224 4.69 11.57 -8.17
CA LEU A 224 5.94 11.87 -8.86
C LEU A 224 6.02 13.38 -9.16
N GLN A 225 7.06 14.04 -8.69
CA GLN A 225 7.27 15.49 -8.78
C GLN A 225 8.36 15.87 -9.78
N SER A 226 9.37 15.03 -9.92
CA SER A 226 10.48 15.23 -10.85
C SER A 226 10.00 15.34 -12.28
N SER A 227 10.58 16.27 -13.02
CA SER A 227 10.27 16.43 -14.45
C SER A 227 11.38 15.88 -15.35
N THR A 228 12.60 15.68 -14.85
CA THR A 228 13.76 15.25 -15.63
C THR A 228 14.27 13.86 -15.18
N PHE A 229 15.57 13.59 -15.31
CA PHE A 229 16.18 12.30 -14.91
C PHE A 229 16.23 12.08 -13.39
N ASP A 230 15.99 13.10 -12.60
CA ASP A 230 15.81 13.02 -11.15
C ASP A 230 14.57 12.19 -10.70
N VAL A 231 13.76 11.73 -11.63
CA VAL A 231 12.69 10.75 -11.39
C VAL A 231 13.22 9.39 -10.92
N GLU A 232 14.45 9.00 -11.31
CA GLU A 232 15.02 7.71 -10.92
C GLU A 232 15.29 7.62 -9.40
N PRO A 233 16.06 8.56 -8.79
CA PRO A 233 16.20 8.59 -7.33
C PRO A 233 14.88 8.91 -6.61
N GLU A 234 14.01 9.75 -7.17
CA GLU A 234 12.70 10.01 -6.58
C GLU A 234 11.92 8.72 -6.38
N LEU A 235 11.81 7.91 -7.44
CA LEU A 235 11.04 6.67 -7.42
C LEU A 235 11.65 5.66 -6.43
N ALA A 236 12.96 5.46 -6.45
CA ALA A 236 13.66 4.55 -5.54
C ALA A 236 13.42 4.92 -4.07
N ILE A 237 13.59 6.20 -3.72
CA ILE A 237 13.43 6.70 -2.36
C ILE A 237 11.97 6.60 -1.90
N LYS A 238 11.02 6.95 -2.75
CA LYS A 238 9.60 6.90 -2.39
C LYS A 238 9.11 5.47 -2.22
N LEU A 239 9.53 4.54 -3.06
CA LEU A 239 9.24 3.11 -2.91
C LEU A 239 9.84 2.55 -1.60
N ALA A 240 11.10 2.88 -1.29
CA ALA A 240 11.73 2.49 -0.03
C ALA A 240 10.96 3.02 1.19
N LYS A 241 10.60 4.32 1.19
CA LYS A 241 9.82 4.95 2.26
C LYS A 241 8.42 4.35 2.42
N ARG A 242 7.86 3.79 1.35
CA ARG A 242 6.60 3.03 1.37
C ARG A 242 6.74 1.62 1.95
N GLY A 243 7.98 1.20 2.25
CA GLY A 243 8.26 -0.16 2.72
C GLY A 243 8.01 -1.21 1.64
N SER A 244 8.11 -0.84 0.36
CA SER A 244 7.89 -1.73 -0.78
C SER A 244 8.96 -2.83 -0.83
N ARG A 245 8.55 -4.04 -1.22
CA ARG A 245 9.46 -5.15 -1.48
C ARG A 245 10.12 -4.96 -2.83
N ILE A 246 11.33 -4.43 -2.80
CA ILE A 246 12.14 -4.12 -3.99
C ILE A 246 13.11 -5.27 -4.23
N PHE A 247 13.11 -5.80 -5.44
CA PHE A 247 14.06 -6.80 -5.92
C PHE A 247 14.95 -6.20 -7.00
N GLU A 248 16.16 -6.75 -7.17
CA GLU A 248 17.01 -6.45 -8.31
C GLU A 248 17.26 -7.69 -9.16
N VAL A 249 17.34 -7.50 -10.48
CA VAL A 249 17.72 -8.54 -11.44
C VAL A 249 18.81 -8.01 -12.38
N PRO A 250 19.75 -8.86 -12.83
CA PRO A 250 20.73 -8.44 -13.83
C PRO A 250 20.06 -8.17 -15.18
N ILE A 251 20.44 -7.09 -15.85
CA ILE A 251 19.94 -6.75 -17.18
C ILE A 251 21.09 -6.51 -18.15
N SER A 252 20.78 -6.69 -19.43
CA SER A 252 21.67 -6.39 -20.53
C SER A 252 21.74 -4.88 -20.77
N TYR A 253 22.96 -4.37 -21.08
CA TYR A 253 23.15 -2.94 -21.30
C TYR A 253 24.13 -2.67 -22.43
N SER A 254 23.69 -1.96 -23.46
CA SER A 254 24.46 -1.54 -24.63
C SER A 254 24.59 -0.01 -24.68
N GLY A 255 25.27 0.56 -23.67
CA GLY A 255 25.40 2.02 -23.54
C GLY A 255 26.02 2.69 -24.77
N ARG A 256 25.51 3.89 -25.10
CA ARG A 256 26.01 4.74 -26.18
C ARG A 256 27.22 5.57 -25.77
N THR A 257 28.09 5.85 -26.72
CA THR A 257 29.13 6.86 -26.58
C THR A 257 28.57 8.27 -26.83
N TYR A 258 29.33 9.32 -26.50
CA TYR A 258 28.93 10.70 -26.82
C TYR A 258 28.78 10.93 -28.31
N HIS A 259 29.58 10.25 -29.16
CA HIS A 259 29.46 10.29 -30.62
C HIS A 259 28.18 9.58 -31.11
N GLU A 260 27.68 8.62 -30.36
CA GLU A 260 26.44 7.88 -30.63
C GLU A 260 25.21 8.58 -30.02
N GLY A 261 25.35 9.84 -29.52
CA GLY A 261 24.24 10.66 -29.05
C GLY A 261 23.88 10.52 -27.58
N LYS A 262 24.84 10.13 -26.70
CA LYS A 262 24.60 10.10 -25.24
C LYS A 262 24.28 11.50 -24.73
N LYS A 263 23.13 11.64 -24.07
CA LYS A 263 22.59 12.92 -23.60
C LYS A 263 22.95 13.28 -22.16
N ILE A 264 23.27 12.28 -21.31
CA ILE A 264 23.55 12.45 -19.87
C ILE A 264 24.93 13.10 -19.66
N ASN A 265 24.98 14.11 -18.79
CA ASN A 265 26.19 14.86 -18.45
C ASN A 265 26.35 15.03 -16.92
N TRP A 266 27.49 15.64 -16.47
CA TRP A 266 27.79 15.81 -15.04
C TRP A 266 26.75 16.63 -14.27
N LYS A 267 26.00 17.54 -14.95
CA LYS A 267 24.93 18.34 -14.33
C LYS A 267 23.75 17.47 -13.90
N ASP A 268 23.49 16.38 -14.62
CA ASP A 268 22.46 15.41 -14.27
C ASP A 268 22.85 14.65 -13.00
N GLY A 269 24.15 14.35 -12.82
CA GLY A 269 24.67 13.77 -11.56
C GLY A 269 24.48 14.71 -10.36
N VAL A 270 24.69 16.02 -10.53
CA VAL A 270 24.43 17.02 -9.47
C VAL A 270 22.93 17.10 -9.15
N ARG A 271 22.06 17.02 -10.17
CA ARG A 271 20.61 16.97 -9.96
C ARG A 271 20.18 15.71 -9.23
N ALA A 272 20.71 14.56 -9.60
CA ALA A 272 20.45 13.30 -8.90
C ALA A 272 20.88 13.38 -7.43
N LEU A 273 22.05 13.95 -7.15
CA LEU A 273 22.51 14.19 -5.77
C LEU A 273 21.54 15.08 -4.99
N TRP A 274 21.12 16.20 -5.58
CA TRP A 274 20.13 17.07 -4.98
C TRP A 274 18.80 16.33 -4.75
N ALA A 275 18.33 15.54 -5.73
CA ALA A 275 17.11 14.75 -5.63
C ALA A 275 17.18 13.73 -4.50
N ILE A 276 18.31 13.03 -4.32
CA ILE A 276 18.51 12.09 -3.21
C ILE A 276 18.27 12.80 -1.88
N PHE A 277 18.92 13.92 -1.61
CA PHE A 277 18.75 14.66 -0.36
C PHE A 277 17.36 15.27 -0.23
N HIS A 278 16.82 15.82 -1.32
CA HIS A 278 15.49 16.43 -1.33
C HIS A 278 14.41 15.38 -0.99
N TYR A 279 14.39 14.24 -1.68
CA TYR A 279 13.40 13.20 -1.45
C TYR A 279 13.67 12.39 -0.18
N ALA A 280 14.92 12.31 0.28
CA ALA A 280 15.21 11.80 1.61
C ALA A 280 14.54 12.62 2.71
N MET A 281 14.50 13.95 2.54
CA MET A 281 13.85 14.88 3.48
C MET A 281 12.37 15.13 3.18
N SER A 282 11.94 14.85 1.95
CA SER A 282 10.55 15.02 1.52
C SER A 282 9.70 13.88 2.04
N ASP A 283 8.49 14.23 2.30
CA ASP A 283 7.52 13.36 2.95
C ASP A 283 6.28 13.14 2.08
N LYS A 284 6.27 13.73 0.90
CA LYS A 284 5.21 13.53 -0.10
C LYS A 284 5.38 12.18 -0.79
N ILE A 285 4.98 11.12 -0.11
CA ILE A 285 5.05 9.73 -0.60
C ILE A 285 3.68 9.14 -0.97
N TYR A 286 2.60 9.88 -0.71
CA TYR A 286 1.22 9.54 -1.08
C TYR A 286 0.61 10.65 -1.92
N THR A 287 -0.28 10.32 -2.86
CA THR A 287 -1.14 11.32 -3.51
C THR A 287 -2.08 11.91 -2.47
N GLU A 288 -2.15 13.25 -2.39
CA GLU A 288 -3.02 13.96 -1.47
C GLU A 288 -4.49 13.57 -1.75
N ASP A 289 -5.21 13.14 -0.72
CA ASP A 289 -6.65 13.13 -0.77
C ASP A 289 -7.19 14.47 -0.19
N GLU A 290 -8.34 14.93 -0.69
CA GLU A 290 -8.89 16.24 -0.35
C GLU A 290 -9.39 16.35 1.11
N ARG A 291 -9.40 15.25 1.90
CA ARG A 291 -10.10 15.17 3.20
C ARG A 291 -9.23 14.78 4.41
N GLY A 292 -7.99 15.20 4.47
CA GLY A 292 -7.19 14.99 5.68
C GLY A 292 -6.07 13.95 5.56
N GLY A 293 -5.86 13.36 4.40
CA GLY A 293 -4.73 12.46 4.10
C GLY A 293 -3.38 13.05 4.49
N GLU A 294 -3.21 14.36 4.31
CA GLU A 294 -1.98 15.07 4.72
C GLU A 294 -1.73 14.98 6.24
N ILE A 295 -2.77 15.03 7.07
CA ILE A 295 -2.62 14.95 8.54
C ILE A 295 -2.32 13.51 8.96
N LEU A 296 -3.00 12.51 8.38
CA LEU A 296 -2.74 11.10 8.62
C LEU A 296 -1.31 10.70 8.21
N GLU A 297 -0.87 11.17 7.04
CA GLU A 297 0.48 10.97 6.53
C GLU A 297 1.54 11.60 7.46
N ARG A 298 1.28 12.80 7.95
CA ARG A 298 2.17 13.48 8.90
C ARG A 298 2.21 12.75 10.25
N LEU A 299 1.09 12.23 10.75
CA LEU A 299 1.06 11.44 11.98
C LEU A 299 1.79 10.11 11.85
N ASN A 300 1.89 9.53 10.65
CA ASN A 300 2.74 8.35 10.38
C ASN A 300 4.22 8.57 10.77
N ARG A 301 4.66 9.83 10.85
CA ARG A 301 6.02 10.21 11.28
C ARG A 301 6.21 10.34 12.78
N ALA A 302 5.18 10.01 13.52
CA ALA A 302 5.27 9.86 14.95
C ALA A 302 5.13 8.39 15.38
N PRO A 303 6.00 7.45 14.90
CA PRO A 303 5.85 6.02 15.18
C PRO A 303 5.90 5.70 16.67
N ARG A 304 6.61 6.51 17.49
CA ARG A 304 6.61 6.36 18.94
C ARG A 304 5.25 6.71 19.54
N PHE A 305 4.57 7.71 18.97
CA PHE A 305 3.22 8.10 19.41
C PHE A 305 2.19 7.02 19.04
N THR A 306 2.23 6.51 17.82
CA THR A 306 1.35 5.41 17.37
C THR A 306 1.58 4.14 18.21
N ARG A 307 2.85 3.80 18.49
CA ARG A 307 3.20 2.69 19.38
C ARG A 307 2.66 2.90 20.80
N TRP A 308 2.77 4.12 21.35
CA TRP A 308 2.19 4.42 22.67
C TRP A 308 0.68 4.18 22.69
N MET A 309 -0.05 4.64 21.68
CA MET A 309 -1.49 4.40 21.54
C MET A 309 -1.80 2.89 21.43
N ALA A 310 -1.04 2.17 20.59
CA ALA A 310 -1.16 0.72 20.45
C ALA A 310 -0.91 -0.02 21.78
N ASP A 311 0.11 0.37 22.54
CA ASP A 311 0.42 -0.23 23.83
C ASP A 311 -0.70 -0.03 24.87
N VAL A 312 -1.42 1.10 24.80
CA VAL A 312 -2.56 1.38 25.69
C VAL A 312 -3.75 0.47 25.40
N ILE A 313 -4.02 0.18 24.12
CA ILE A 313 -5.19 -0.62 23.73
C ILE A 313 -4.88 -2.12 23.61
N ARG A 314 -3.63 -2.51 23.37
CA ARG A 314 -3.20 -3.90 23.13
C ARG A 314 -3.70 -4.91 24.19
N PRO A 315 -3.77 -4.60 25.50
CA PRO A 315 -4.31 -5.54 26.49
C PRO A 315 -5.78 -5.91 26.30
N TYR A 316 -6.52 -5.14 25.51
CA TYR A 316 -7.95 -5.35 25.24
C TYR A 316 -8.22 -5.95 23.88
N VAL A 317 -7.17 -6.10 23.03
CA VAL A 317 -7.27 -6.63 21.67
C VAL A 317 -7.13 -8.15 21.67
N GLY A 318 -8.12 -8.84 21.16
CA GLY A 318 -8.17 -10.30 21.04
C GLY A 318 -7.46 -10.85 19.80
N ASN A 319 -7.97 -11.94 19.26
CA ASN A 319 -7.33 -12.73 18.19
C ASN A 319 -8.00 -12.56 16.81
N ARG A 320 -9.29 -12.21 16.81
CA ARG A 320 -10.10 -12.02 15.58
C ARG A 320 -10.53 -10.57 15.50
N VAL A 321 -9.68 -9.77 14.88
CA VAL A 321 -9.76 -8.32 14.92
C VAL A 321 -10.33 -7.77 13.62
N LEU A 322 -11.29 -6.84 13.74
CA LEU A 322 -11.72 -5.94 12.68
C LEU A 322 -11.28 -4.51 13.04
N GLU A 323 -10.44 -3.91 12.22
CA GLU A 323 -10.07 -2.49 12.32
C GLU A 323 -10.86 -1.70 11.29
N ILE A 324 -11.67 -0.74 11.75
CA ILE A 324 -12.45 0.18 10.92
C ILE A 324 -11.73 1.52 10.87
N GLY A 325 -11.49 2.05 9.67
CA GLY A 325 -10.71 3.27 9.46
C GLY A 325 -9.20 3.02 9.66
N ALA A 326 -8.69 1.93 9.09
CA ALA A 326 -7.27 1.55 9.21
C ALA A 326 -6.31 2.56 8.55
N GLY A 327 -6.82 3.41 7.64
CA GLY A 327 -6.01 4.35 6.89
C GLY A 327 -4.91 3.62 6.12
N ILE A 328 -3.68 4.08 6.30
CA ILE A 328 -2.49 3.45 5.70
C ILE A 328 -1.88 2.33 6.58
N GLY A 329 -2.63 1.78 7.54
CA GLY A 329 -2.19 0.65 8.37
C GLY A 329 -1.23 0.99 9.51
N ASN A 330 -1.13 2.25 9.90
CA ASN A 330 -0.24 2.68 10.98
C ASN A 330 -0.51 1.95 12.29
N MET A 331 -1.77 1.82 12.68
CA MET A 331 -2.16 1.10 13.88
C MET A 331 -2.13 -0.42 13.63
N SER A 332 -2.60 -0.87 12.47
CA SER A 332 -2.60 -2.28 12.07
C SER A 332 -1.24 -2.94 12.29
N THR A 333 -0.15 -2.29 11.85
CA THR A 333 1.22 -2.84 11.96
C THR A 333 1.67 -3.01 13.40
N HIS A 334 1.13 -2.24 14.34
CA HIS A 334 1.45 -2.35 15.78
C HIS A 334 0.55 -3.35 16.52
N LEU A 335 -0.63 -3.65 16.00
CA LEU A 335 -1.56 -4.62 16.60
C LEU A 335 -1.36 -6.04 16.09
N MET A 336 -0.85 -6.20 14.88
CA MET A 336 -0.45 -7.49 14.29
C MET A 336 0.85 -8.06 14.93
N PRO A 337 1.14 -9.38 14.84
CA PRO A 337 0.32 -10.42 14.21
C PRO A 337 -0.88 -10.87 15.07
N ARG A 338 -1.97 -11.28 14.41
CA ARG A 338 -3.15 -11.91 15.03
C ARG A 338 -3.63 -13.04 14.14
N PRO A 339 -4.28 -14.10 14.66
CA PRO A 339 -4.78 -15.21 13.85
C PRO A 339 -5.69 -14.76 12.70
N VAL A 340 -6.52 -13.74 12.94
CA VAL A 340 -7.37 -13.10 11.94
C VAL A 340 -7.32 -11.59 12.15
N TYR A 341 -6.94 -10.83 11.12
CA TYR A 341 -6.92 -9.38 11.16
C TYR A 341 -7.53 -8.80 9.88
N TRP A 342 -8.62 -8.07 10.03
CA TRP A 342 -9.25 -7.32 8.94
C TRP A 342 -8.93 -5.85 9.09
N ALA A 343 -8.15 -5.29 8.17
CA ALA A 343 -7.90 -3.86 8.07
C ALA A 343 -8.84 -3.29 7.02
N THR A 344 -9.73 -2.38 7.43
CA THR A 344 -10.77 -1.86 6.54
C THR A 344 -10.82 -0.33 6.55
N ASP A 345 -11.18 0.25 5.41
CA ASP A 345 -11.32 1.70 5.24
C ASP A 345 -12.39 2.01 4.19
N VAL A 346 -12.88 3.26 4.16
CA VAL A 346 -13.78 3.78 3.13
C VAL A 346 -13.02 4.36 1.94
N ASN A 347 -11.74 4.70 2.10
CA ASN A 347 -10.94 5.32 1.06
C ASN A 347 -10.26 4.25 0.18
N PRO A 348 -10.58 4.16 -1.12
CA PRO A 348 -9.99 3.17 -2.04
C PRO A 348 -8.46 3.26 -2.12
N HIS A 349 -7.88 4.46 -2.01
CA HIS A 349 -6.42 4.64 -2.03
C HIS A 349 -5.75 4.03 -0.80
N TYR A 350 -6.40 4.07 0.36
CA TYR A 350 -5.88 3.42 1.56
C TYR A 350 -6.02 1.91 1.47
N LEU A 351 -7.11 1.40 0.89
CA LEU A 351 -7.27 -0.04 0.64
C LEU A 351 -6.19 -0.58 -0.31
N ASP A 352 -5.90 0.14 -1.40
CA ASP A 352 -4.81 -0.22 -2.31
C ASP A 352 -3.46 -0.29 -1.59
N TYR A 353 -3.23 0.61 -0.64
CA TYR A 353 -2.01 0.56 0.19
C TYR A 353 -2.02 -0.61 1.18
N LEU A 354 -3.12 -0.84 1.88
CA LEU A 354 -3.24 -1.97 2.82
C LEU A 354 -3.04 -3.32 2.12
N GLU A 355 -3.50 -3.44 0.87
CA GLU A 355 -3.24 -4.62 0.03
C GLU A 355 -1.74 -4.83 -0.21
N THR A 356 -0.91 -3.80 -0.28
CA THR A 356 0.55 -3.95 -0.40
C THR A 356 1.21 -4.53 0.86
N LEU A 357 0.55 -4.45 2.02
CA LEU A 357 1.05 -5.03 3.27
C LEU A 357 0.70 -6.51 3.42
N ARG A 358 -0.31 -6.99 2.69
CA ARG A 358 -0.91 -8.32 2.83
C ARG A 358 0.01 -9.49 2.46
N PRO A 359 0.84 -9.43 1.41
CA PRO A 359 1.63 -10.58 0.97
C PRO A 359 2.54 -11.18 2.05
N THR A 360 3.13 -10.34 2.89
CA THR A 360 3.96 -10.80 4.02
C THR A 360 3.16 -11.11 5.29
N ARG A 361 1.82 -11.00 5.23
CA ARG A 361 0.90 -11.12 6.38
C ARG A 361 -0.33 -11.94 6.01
N PRO A 362 -0.20 -13.27 5.85
CA PRO A 362 -1.29 -14.14 5.35
C PRO A 362 -2.53 -14.14 6.27
N TYR A 363 -2.39 -13.71 7.51
CA TYR A 363 -3.47 -13.54 8.49
C TYR A 363 -4.23 -12.22 8.31
N MET A 364 -3.75 -11.30 7.46
CA MET A 364 -4.36 -9.99 7.19
C MET A 364 -5.30 -10.09 6.00
N GLN A 365 -6.50 -9.51 6.15
CA GLN A 365 -7.46 -9.29 5.09
C GLN A 365 -7.70 -7.79 4.94
N VAL A 366 -8.03 -7.37 3.72
CA VAL A 366 -8.34 -5.96 3.41
C VAL A 366 -9.71 -5.91 2.77
N ALA A 367 -10.57 -5.01 3.23
CA ALA A 367 -11.91 -4.82 2.67
C ALA A 367 -12.38 -3.38 2.82
N TYR A 368 -13.32 -2.98 1.97
CA TYR A 368 -14.08 -1.76 2.16
C TYR A 368 -15.05 -1.95 3.31
N THR A 369 -15.09 -1.01 4.26
CA THR A 369 -16.11 -0.97 5.31
C THR A 369 -16.43 0.48 5.66
N ASP A 370 -17.71 0.84 5.52
CA ASP A 370 -18.27 2.10 6.00
C ASP A 370 -18.99 1.84 7.33
N ALA A 371 -18.58 2.55 8.38
CA ALA A 371 -19.16 2.40 9.73
C ALA A 371 -20.68 2.60 9.74
N MET A 372 -21.22 3.40 8.81
CA MET A 372 -22.66 3.67 8.68
C MET A 372 -23.43 2.61 7.89
N ASN A 373 -22.76 1.83 7.06
CA ASN A 373 -23.41 0.85 6.18
C ASN A 373 -23.18 -0.58 6.67
N ALA A 374 -24.18 -1.19 7.29
CA ALA A 374 -24.11 -2.55 7.82
C ALA A 374 -23.78 -3.61 6.74
N GLU A 375 -24.17 -3.38 5.48
CA GLU A 375 -23.93 -4.32 4.37
C GLU A 375 -22.47 -4.32 3.91
N SER A 376 -21.70 -3.29 4.27
CA SER A 376 -20.28 -3.18 3.92
C SER A 376 -19.36 -3.98 4.84
N TYR A 377 -19.87 -4.49 5.94
CA TYR A 377 -19.09 -5.28 6.89
C TYR A 377 -18.82 -6.69 6.33
N PRO A 378 -17.69 -7.33 6.70
CA PRO A 378 -17.33 -8.65 6.21
C PRO A 378 -18.42 -9.70 6.50
N ALA A 379 -19.13 -10.13 5.44
CA ALA A 379 -20.23 -11.08 5.57
C ALA A 379 -19.75 -12.47 6.04
N GLY A 380 -20.52 -13.11 6.94
CA GLY A 380 -20.22 -14.43 7.45
C GLY A 380 -19.06 -14.51 8.45
N HIS A 381 -18.52 -13.35 8.87
CA HIS A 381 -17.46 -13.25 9.86
C HIS A 381 -17.96 -12.59 11.15
N SER A 382 -17.46 -13.08 12.28
CA SER A 382 -17.64 -12.46 13.59
C SER A 382 -16.28 -12.23 14.23
N PHE A 383 -16.18 -11.21 15.07
CA PHE A 383 -14.92 -10.74 15.64
C PHE A 383 -14.99 -10.74 17.17
N ASP A 384 -13.90 -11.09 17.82
CA ASP A 384 -13.77 -10.91 19.28
C ASP A 384 -13.41 -9.46 19.63
N THR A 385 -12.86 -8.72 18.66
CA THR A 385 -12.47 -7.32 18.84
C THR A 385 -12.75 -6.49 17.59
N VAL A 386 -13.38 -5.34 17.77
CA VAL A 386 -13.43 -4.27 16.77
C VAL A 386 -12.63 -3.07 17.28
N VAL A 387 -11.69 -2.59 16.46
CA VAL A 387 -10.89 -1.39 16.71
C VAL A 387 -11.40 -0.27 15.82
N CYS A 388 -11.82 0.84 16.41
CA CYS A 388 -12.40 1.99 15.72
C CYS A 388 -11.80 3.27 16.33
N LEU A 389 -10.70 3.75 15.72
CA LEU A 389 -9.94 4.88 16.25
C LEU A 389 -10.06 6.09 15.34
N ASN A 390 -10.56 7.20 15.88
CA ASN A 390 -10.81 8.44 15.14
C ASN A 390 -11.71 8.23 13.90
N VAL A 391 -12.83 7.53 14.07
CA VAL A 391 -13.83 7.28 13.03
C VAL A 391 -15.20 7.81 13.45
N VAL A 392 -15.62 7.56 14.69
CA VAL A 392 -16.98 7.85 15.16
C VAL A 392 -17.29 9.35 15.15
N GLU A 393 -16.31 10.21 15.34
CA GLU A 393 -16.44 11.66 15.22
C GLU A 393 -16.70 12.16 13.80
N HIS A 394 -16.44 11.33 12.78
CA HIS A 394 -16.68 11.64 11.36
C HIS A 394 -18.04 11.17 10.87
N VAL A 395 -18.84 10.50 11.70
CA VAL A 395 -20.16 10.02 11.33
C VAL A 395 -21.26 10.84 12.00
N GLN A 396 -22.36 11.06 11.28
CA GLN A 396 -23.45 11.86 11.81
C GLN A 396 -24.28 11.09 12.85
N ASP A 397 -24.58 9.81 12.58
CA ASP A 397 -25.25 8.88 13.49
C ASP A 397 -24.24 7.94 14.16
N ASP A 398 -23.65 8.40 15.25
CA ASP A 398 -22.65 7.67 16.01
C ASP A 398 -23.25 6.45 16.75
N VAL A 399 -24.51 6.52 17.16
CA VAL A 399 -25.24 5.38 17.76
C VAL A 399 -25.45 4.28 16.74
N GLY A 400 -25.90 4.63 15.53
CA GLY A 400 -26.07 3.68 14.41
C GLY A 400 -24.76 2.99 14.03
N ALA A 401 -23.67 3.77 13.92
CA ALA A 401 -22.34 3.23 13.64
C ALA A 401 -21.88 2.23 14.71
N LEU A 402 -22.01 2.58 16.00
CA LEU A 402 -21.67 1.66 17.09
C LEU A 402 -22.60 0.44 17.15
N ARG A 403 -23.86 0.55 16.73
CA ARG A 403 -24.76 -0.60 16.60
C ARG A 403 -24.32 -1.55 15.50
N ASN A 404 -23.83 -1.05 14.38
CA ASN A 404 -23.24 -1.89 13.34
C ASN A 404 -22.01 -2.64 13.86
N VAL A 405 -21.13 -1.97 14.63
CA VAL A 405 -20.00 -2.58 15.32
C VAL A 405 -20.47 -3.67 16.31
N TRP A 406 -21.54 -3.41 17.06
CA TRP A 406 -22.11 -4.38 18.00
C TRP A 406 -22.60 -5.65 17.30
N ASN A 407 -23.20 -5.51 16.12
CA ASN A 407 -23.75 -6.64 15.35
C ASN A 407 -22.69 -7.63 14.91
N VAL A 408 -21.49 -7.18 14.50
CA VAL A 408 -20.40 -8.02 14.01
C VAL A 408 -19.52 -8.62 15.12
N LEU A 409 -19.69 -8.15 16.34
CA LEU A 409 -18.98 -8.71 17.50
C LEU A 409 -19.60 -10.02 17.97
N GLU A 410 -18.76 -10.95 18.39
CA GLU A 410 -19.15 -12.14 19.14
C GLU A 410 -19.74 -11.77 20.51
N PRO A 411 -20.58 -12.62 21.10
CA PRO A 411 -20.95 -12.47 22.50
C PRO A 411 -19.68 -12.36 23.38
N GLY A 412 -19.65 -11.40 24.32
CA GLY A 412 -18.46 -11.12 25.13
C GLY A 412 -17.33 -10.39 24.43
N GLY A 413 -17.44 -10.11 23.11
CA GLY A 413 -16.47 -9.36 22.32
C GLY A 413 -16.39 -7.88 22.73
N ARG A 414 -15.30 -7.22 22.33
CA ARG A 414 -15.00 -5.83 22.69
C ARG A 414 -14.94 -4.92 21.48
N ALA A 415 -15.51 -3.71 21.60
CA ALA A 415 -15.19 -2.60 20.73
C ALA A 415 -14.23 -1.63 21.47
N ILE A 416 -13.15 -1.26 20.81
CA ILE A 416 -12.18 -0.28 21.29
C ILE A 416 -12.36 0.97 20.44
N VAL A 417 -12.96 2.00 21.06
CA VAL A 417 -13.37 3.23 20.35
C VAL A 417 -12.58 4.41 20.90
N LEU A 418 -11.74 5.02 20.07
CA LEU A 418 -11.05 6.26 20.43
C LEU A 418 -11.71 7.43 19.74
N VAL A 419 -12.04 8.46 20.51
CA VAL A 419 -12.63 9.71 20.01
C VAL A 419 -11.93 10.94 20.63
N PRO A 420 -11.91 12.08 19.92
CA PRO A 420 -11.39 13.33 20.44
C PRO A 420 -12.25 13.82 21.61
N CYS A 421 -11.57 14.24 22.70
CA CYS A 421 -12.20 14.70 23.92
C CYS A 421 -12.24 16.23 24.00
N GLY A 422 -13.23 16.73 24.75
CA GLY A 422 -13.38 18.14 25.09
C GLY A 422 -14.00 18.98 23.98
N PRO A 423 -15.35 19.15 23.98
CA PRO A 423 -16.07 19.99 23.00
C PRO A 423 -15.51 21.42 22.92
N ASN A 424 -15.00 21.96 24.03
CA ASN A 424 -14.40 23.30 24.07
C ASN A 424 -13.06 23.40 23.29
N LEU A 425 -12.44 22.29 22.89
CA LEU A 425 -11.23 22.25 22.08
C LEU A 425 -11.51 22.21 20.58
N TYR A 426 -12.78 22.13 20.19
CA TYR A 426 -13.17 22.15 18.78
C TYR A 426 -12.66 23.42 18.07
N GLY A 427 -12.03 23.25 16.93
CA GLY A 427 -11.43 24.36 16.19
C GLY A 427 -11.09 24.01 14.74
N SER A 428 -10.29 24.85 14.10
CA SER A 428 -9.96 24.74 12.67
C SER A 428 -9.34 23.40 12.25
N LEU A 429 -8.65 22.73 13.14
CA LEU A 429 -8.11 21.39 12.88
C LEU A 429 -9.23 20.33 12.81
N ASP A 430 -10.25 20.44 13.66
CA ASP A 430 -11.41 19.54 13.63
C ASP A 430 -12.24 19.74 12.36
N GLU A 431 -12.42 21.01 11.94
CA GLU A 431 -13.14 21.37 10.70
C GLU A 431 -12.46 20.77 9.46
N VAL A 432 -11.13 20.91 9.37
CA VAL A 432 -10.36 20.35 8.25
C VAL A 432 -10.40 18.83 8.23
N LEU A 433 -10.35 18.19 9.40
CA LEU A 433 -10.50 16.74 9.53
C LEU A 433 -11.93 16.27 9.26
N GLY A 434 -12.92 17.16 9.21
CA GLY A 434 -14.32 16.80 8.99
C GLY A 434 -14.98 16.19 10.23
N HIS A 435 -14.53 16.55 11.43
CA HIS A 435 -15.15 16.11 12.67
C HIS A 435 -16.52 16.79 12.83
N PHE A 436 -17.56 16.00 13.05
CA PHE A 436 -18.86 16.55 13.45
C PHE A 436 -18.84 17.03 14.89
N ARG A 437 -18.08 16.35 15.77
CA ARG A 437 -18.09 16.61 17.22
C ARG A 437 -16.82 16.13 17.92
N ARG A 438 -16.66 16.62 19.16
CA ARG A 438 -15.76 16.05 20.18
C ARG A 438 -16.61 15.58 21.35
N TYR A 439 -16.16 14.59 22.08
CA TYR A 439 -16.93 13.93 23.12
C TYR A 439 -16.52 14.37 24.53
N THR A 440 -17.47 14.40 25.46
CA THR A 440 -17.21 14.24 26.88
C THR A 440 -17.21 12.76 27.26
N HIS A 441 -16.74 12.45 28.46
CA HIS A 441 -16.84 11.08 28.99
C HIS A 441 -18.28 10.55 28.94
N ASP A 442 -19.24 11.34 29.47
CA ASP A 442 -20.63 10.91 29.59
C ASP A 442 -21.34 10.79 28.25
N GLN A 443 -20.97 11.62 27.26
CA GLN A 443 -21.49 11.49 25.90
C GLN A 443 -21.04 10.17 25.26
N LEU A 444 -19.75 9.80 25.35
CA LEU A 444 -19.27 8.51 24.82
C LEU A 444 -19.96 7.34 25.51
N VAL A 445 -20.11 7.39 26.84
CA VAL A 445 -20.81 6.36 27.61
C VAL A 445 -22.28 6.25 27.17
N GLY A 446 -22.97 7.39 27.01
CA GLY A 446 -24.36 7.42 26.60
C GLY A 446 -24.58 6.84 25.19
N VAL A 447 -23.74 7.22 24.23
CA VAL A 447 -23.77 6.71 22.84
C VAL A 447 -23.52 5.20 22.83
N ALA A 448 -22.52 4.73 23.57
CA ALA A 448 -22.20 3.31 23.67
C ALA A 448 -23.36 2.48 24.27
N GLN A 449 -24.00 2.98 25.34
CA GLN A 449 -25.15 2.32 25.97
C GLN A 449 -26.37 2.27 25.05
N GLN A 450 -26.65 3.36 24.30
CA GLN A 450 -27.74 3.40 23.33
C GLN A 450 -27.50 2.43 22.17
N ALA A 451 -26.24 2.16 21.84
CA ALA A 451 -25.87 1.16 20.85
C ALA A 451 -25.90 -0.30 21.38
N GLY A 452 -26.17 -0.51 22.68
CA GLY A 452 -26.30 -1.82 23.31
C GLY A 452 -25.02 -2.33 24.02
N PHE A 453 -23.98 -1.50 24.14
CA PHE A 453 -22.75 -1.89 24.82
C PHE A 453 -22.83 -1.66 26.33
N ARG A 454 -22.16 -2.55 27.07
CA ARG A 454 -21.72 -2.27 28.44
C ARG A 454 -20.36 -1.58 28.35
N VAL A 455 -20.20 -0.44 29.01
CA VAL A 455 -18.89 0.23 29.11
C VAL A 455 -18.05 -0.43 30.18
N GLU A 456 -16.98 -1.13 29.76
CA GLU A 456 -16.05 -1.80 30.67
C GLU A 456 -15.08 -0.80 31.31
N LYS A 457 -14.56 0.13 30.49
CA LYS A 457 -13.62 1.16 30.93
C LYS A 457 -13.58 2.33 29.95
N VAL A 458 -13.28 3.54 30.43
CA VAL A 458 -12.91 4.69 29.62
C VAL A 458 -11.52 5.15 30.03
N LEU A 459 -10.57 5.07 29.11
CA LEU A 459 -9.18 5.46 29.30
C LEU A 459 -8.98 6.89 28.84
N LYS A 460 -8.22 7.66 29.58
CA LYS A 460 -7.81 9.02 29.22
C LYS A 460 -6.47 8.96 28.49
N PHE A 461 -6.33 9.66 27.37
CA PHE A 461 -5.15 9.58 26.52
C PHE A 461 -4.69 10.95 26.05
N ASN A 462 -3.35 11.16 26.04
CA ASN A 462 -2.66 12.30 25.46
C ASN A 462 -3.05 13.67 26.09
N ARG A 463 -2.95 13.80 27.41
CA ARG A 463 -3.12 15.10 28.10
C ARG A 463 -2.10 16.16 27.67
N PRO A 464 -0.79 15.84 27.46
CA PRO A 464 0.17 16.83 26.97
C PRO A 464 -0.20 17.45 25.62
N GLY A 465 -0.90 16.70 24.77
CA GLY A 465 -1.34 17.14 23.45
C GLY A 465 -2.39 18.26 23.45
N VAL A 466 -3.12 18.44 24.57
CA VAL A 466 -4.18 19.45 24.69
C VAL A 466 -3.68 20.85 24.39
N PHE A 467 -2.52 21.23 24.96
CA PHE A 467 -1.96 22.55 24.73
C PHE A 467 -1.58 22.78 23.24
N ALA A 468 -0.94 21.80 22.63
CA ALA A 468 -0.55 21.89 21.22
C ALA A 468 -1.80 21.97 20.30
N TRP A 469 -2.84 21.20 20.59
CA TRP A 469 -4.09 21.23 19.84
C TRP A 469 -4.81 22.56 19.99
N TRP A 470 -4.98 23.06 21.23
CA TRP A 470 -5.60 24.35 21.53
C TRP A 470 -4.88 25.50 20.86
N LEU A 471 -3.53 25.55 20.95
CA LEU A 471 -2.71 26.60 20.36
C LEU A 471 -2.85 26.60 18.82
N ASN A 472 -2.72 25.44 18.15
CA ASN A 472 -2.75 25.38 16.69
C ASN A 472 -4.17 25.52 16.14
N GLY A 473 -5.15 24.84 16.75
CA GLY A 473 -6.52 24.80 16.22
C GLY A 473 -7.35 26.03 16.58
N ARG A 474 -7.18 26.57 17.80
CA ARG A 474 -8.06 27.64 18.29
C ARG A 474 -7.42 29.03 18.26
N ILE A 475 -6.14 29.15 18.60
CA ILE A 475 -5.42 30.44 18.61
C ILE A 475 -4.85 30.75 17.24
N LEU A 476 -4.01 29.86 16.71
CA LEU A 476 -3.32 30.09 15.43
C LEU A 476 -4.20 29.74 14.22
N LYS A 477 -5.35 29.12 14.40
CA LYS A 477 -6.30 28.68 13.36
C LYS A 477 -5.61 27.97 12.19
N ARG A 478 -4.61 27.17 12.51
CA ARG A 478 -3.88 26.40 11.49
C ARG A 478 -4.75 25.28 10.94
N LYS A 479 -4.53 24.96 9.66
CA LYS A 479 -5.23 23.85 8.99
C LYS A 479 -4.45 22.53 9.06
N THR A 480 -3.15 22.59 9.42
CA THR A 480 -2.28 21.40 9.50
C THR A 480 -1.20 21.61 10.58
N PHE A 481 -0.59 20.52 11.03
CA PHE A 481 0.60 20.56 11.88
C PHE A 481 1.87 20.71 11.03
N GLY A 482 2.80 21.53 11.46
CA GLY A 482 4.12 21.62 10.84
C GLY A 482 4.93 20.33 11.08
N LEU A 483 5.74 19.92 10.09
CA LEU A 483 6.59 18.73 10.20
C LEU A 483 7.52 18.75 11.42
N GLY A 484 8.07 19.93 11.76
CA GLY A 484 8.88 20.09 12.97
C GLY A 484 8.10 19.79 14.25
N GLN A 485 6.81 20.14 14.30
CA GLN A 485 5.95 19.85 15.46
C GLN A 485 5.69 18.33 15.61
N ILE A 486 5.48 17.61 14.49
CA ILE A 486 5.30 16.15 14.51
C ILE A 486 6.60 15.44 14.90
N ARG A 487 7.75 15.87 14.39
CA ARG A 487 9.05 15.34 14.82
C ARG A 487 9.31 15.58 16.31
N LEU A 488 8.98 16.78 16.80
CA LEU A 488 9.07 17.11 18.21
C LEU A 488 8.12 16.25 19.06
N LEU A 489 6.88 16.06 18.61
CA LEU A 489 5.93 15.15 19.25
C LEU A 489 6.53 13.74 19.35
N ASN A 490 7.05 13.20 18.25
CA ASN A 490 7.66 11.87 18.24
C ASN A 490 8.87 11.76 19.17
N LEU A 491 9.71 12.81 19.22
CA LEU A 491 10.88 12.87 20.11
C LEU A 491 10.44 12.90 21.60
N LEU A 492 9.45 13.72 21.92
CA LEU A 492 8.97 13.91 23.29
C LEU A 492 7.99 12.83 23.78
N THR A 493 7.50 11.97 22.89
CA THR A 493 6.52 10.91 23.25
C THR A 493 6.94 10.06 24.43
N PRO A 494 8.21 9.60 24.60
CA PRO A 494 8.60 8.84 25.79
C PRO A 494 8.37 9.61 27.10
N ILE A 495 8.64 10.91 27.09
CA ILE A 495 8.41 11.81 28.24
C ILE A 495 6.90 12.00 28.47
N PHE A 496 6.15 12.25 27.39
CA PHE A 496 4.70 12.41 27.46
C PHE A 496 4.00 11.18 28.00
N ARG A 497 4.45 9.98 27.62
CA ARG A 497 3.92 8.71 28.12
C ARG A 497 4.04 8.58 29.65
N ILE A 498 5.14 9.06 30.24
CA ILE A 498 5.36 9.06 31.70
C ILE A 498 4.50 10.13 32.36
N LEU A 499 4.44 11.32 31.77
CA LEU A 499 3.73 12.46 32.37
C LEU A 499 2.20 12.36 32.22
N ASP A 500 1.70 11.66 31.18
CA ASP A 500 0.27 11.61 30.87
C ASP A 500 -0.62 11.25 32.09
N PRO A 501 -0.36 10.18 32.85
CA PRO A 501 -1.18 9.87 34.03
C PRO A 501 -1.04 10.88 35.17
N LEU A 502 0.05 11.63 35.23
CA LEU A 502 0.39 12.54 36.33
C LEU A 502 -0.16 13.96 36.14
N LEU A 503 -0.45 14.35 34.89
CA LEU A 503 -0.90 15.71 34.62
C LEU A 503 -2.37 15.93 35.02
N PRO A 504 -2.69 17.01 35.73
CA PRO A 504 -4.06 17.37 36.12
C PRO A 504 -4.83 18.06 34.98
N LEU A 505 -4.54 17.66 33.72
CA LEU A 505 -5.15 18.22 32.53
C LEU A 505 -6.26 17.30 31.98
N PRO A 506 -7.27 17.85 31.29
CA PRO A 506 -8.22 17.04 30.54
C PRO A 506 -7.47 16.26 29.47
N PRO A 507 -7.93 15.06 29.06
CA PRO A 507 -7.30 14.32 27.97
C PRO A 507 -7.64 14.96 26.61
N LEU A 508 -6.73 14.83 25.63
CA LEU A 508 -7.02 15.21 24.24
C LEU A 508 -7.97 14.21 23.58
N SER A 509 -7.86 12.94 23.96
CA SER A 509 -8.71 11.87 23.48
C SER A 509 -9.12 10.94 24.62
N ILE A 510 -10.25 10.27 24.45
CA ILE A 510 -10.72 9.20 25.34
C ILE A 510 -10.89 7.91 24.55
N ILE A 511 -10.63 6.78 25.22
CA ILE A 511 -10.73 5.46 24.61
C ILE A 511 -11.75 4.65 25.41
N GLY A 512 -12.90 4.36 24.79
CA GLY A 512 -13.92 3.48 25.34
C GLY A 512 -13.56 2.02 25.09
N ILE A 513 -13.52 1.21 26.14
CA ILE A 513 -13.49 -0.25 26.06
C ILE A 513 -14.92 -0.69 26.31
N LEU A 514 -15.59 -1.09 25.22
CA LEU A 514 -17.02 -1.39 25.19
C LEU A 514 -17.20 -2.89 25.01
N ARG A 515 -18.02 -3.53 25.82
CA ARG A 515 -18.23 -4.99 25.77
C ARG A 515 -19.65 -5.31 25.29
N LYS A 516 -19.76 -6.21 24.36
CA LYS A 516 -21.03 -6.87 23.99
C LYS A 516 -21.41 -7.84 25.10
N GLN A 517 -22.58 -7.68 25.69
CA GLN A 517 -23.03 -8.56 26.77
C GLN A 517 -23.22 -10.00 26.25
N ASP A 518 -22.86 -10.97 27.07
CA ASP A 518 -23.19 -12.37 26.81
C ASP A 518 -24.70 -12.60 27.00
N VAL A 519 -25.26 -13.50 26.20
CA VAL A 519 -26.70 -13.86 26.32
C VAL A 519 -27.04 -14.40 27.72
N THR A 520 -26.01 -14.88 28.45
CA THR A 520 -26.12 -15.42 29.80
C THR A 520 -26.07 -14.39 30.92
N ASP A 521 -25.67 -13.13 30.63
CA ASP A 521 -25.61 -12.04 31.62
C ASP A 521 -26.94 -11.28 31.81
N ALA A 522 -27.99 -11.62 31.07
CA ALA A 522 -29.33 -11.13 31.30
C ALA A 522 -29.87 -11.79 32.58
N LEU A 523 -29.92 -11.04 33.68
CA LEU A 523 -30.60 -11.48 34.88
C LEU A 523 -32.04 -11.89 34.52
N PRO A 524 -32.58 -13.00 35.08
CA PRO A 524 -33.97 -13.38 34.83
C PRO A 524 -34.89 -12.37 35.54
N GLY A 525 -35.24 -11.30 34.87
CA GLY A 525 -36.07 -10.21 35.37
C GLY A 525 -36.41 -9.10 34.38
N ASP A 526 -35.63 -8.92 33.31
CA ASP A 526 -35.74 -7.80 32.38
C ASP A 526 -36.32 -8.20 30.99
N VAL A 527 -37.21 -9.19 30.93
CA VAL A 527 -38.02 -9.42 29.74
C VAL A 527 -39.26 -8.51 29.85
N PRO A 528 -39.43 -7.49 29.00
CA PRO A 528 -40.68 -6.73 28.94
C PRO A 528 -41.77 -7.69 28.46
N VAL A 529 -42.68 -8.06 29.32
CA VAL A 529 -43.92 -8.78 28.97
C VAL A 529 -44.69 -7.90 27.99
N PRO A 530 -45.03 -8.35 26.76
CA PRO A 530 -45.86 -7.59 25.88
C PRO A 530 -47.24 -7.45 26.52
N ARG A 531 -47.65 -6.24 26.87
CA ARG A 531 -49.02 -5.94 27.29
C ARG A 531 -49.95 -6.29 26.12
N ASN A 532 -50.70 -7.35 26.28
CA ASN A 532 -51.85 -7.67 25.41
C ASN A 532 -52.75 -6.46 25.31
N ALA A 533 -52.83 -5.88 24.13
CA ALA A 533 -53.90 -4.93 23.77
C ALA A 533 -55.21 -5.72 23.75
N GLY A 534 -56.10 -5.35 24.69
CA GLY A 534 -57.41 -5.95 24.86
C GLY A 534 -58.26 -5.88 23.58
N ALA A 535 -58.90 -6.99 23.30
CA ALA A 535 -59.89 -7.10 22.25
C ALA A 535 -61.09 -6.14 22.49
N PRO A 536 -61.68 -5.52 21.47
CA PRO A 536 -62.91 -4.77 21.61
C PRO A 536 -64.10 -5.74 21.73
N THR A 537 -64.81 -5.64 22.86
CA THR A 537 -66.09 -6.30 23.05
C THR A 537 -67.16 -5.65 22.14
N SER A 538 -67.72 -6.47 21.28
CA SER A 538 -68.96 -6.16 20.58
C SER A 538 -70.15 -6.09 21.57
N ARG A 539 -70.89 -5.03 21.56
CA ARG A 539 -72.32 -5.03 21.97
C ARG A 539 -73.11 -4.07 21.11
N ALA A 540 -74.15 -4.71 20.49
CA ALA A 540 -75.45 -4.27 20.00
C ALA A 540 -75.49 -3.11 19.02
#